data_1e349a0c77679fd10fc86e791e9601e0
#
_entry.id   1e349a0c77679fd10fc86e791e9601e0
#
_cell.length_a   1.000
_cell.length_b   1.000
_cell.length_c   1.000
_cell.angle_alpha   90.00
_cell.angle_beta   90.00
_cell.angle_gamma   90.00
#
_symmetry.space_group_name_H-M   'P 1'
#
loop_
_entity.id
_entity.type
_entity.pdbx_description
1 polymer ?
#
loop_
_entity_poly.entity_id
_entity_poly.type
_entity_poly.pdbx_seq_one_letter_code
_entity_poly.pdbx_strand_id
1 'polypeptide(L)'
;MTTARVCRLGVQLPEVERRVSWPELLAMAAKAEDIGLDSLWVGDHLLYDLPDGSVRGPWEAWTSLAALAAHTRRVQLGTLVASLGFHHPAMLAKQAATVDAISGGRLIIGVGAGWNRREYDAFGLPFDRRVDRFEEAFDILRRLLAGRTVTAQGRYYAVDRCVIDPPPRAGGVPLMVGSVAPRMQAITLPHVAAWNIWFTLFGNTPTGFATHVAQVREASEQLGRDPDDVEATAAVLVQAPFGAGRTQGDDGFGPVRPIQGSAAQVAETLHAFGEAGARHLQIVLDPITLNGLDWLAEVVAAYDA
;
A
#
# COMPACT_ATOMS: atom_id res chain seq x y z
N MET A 1 -8.73 27.44 5.75
CA MET A 1 -8.91 26.35 4.75
C MET A 1 -7.53 25.98 4.29
N THR A 2 -6.97 24.87 4.74
CA THR A 2 -5.71 24.35 4.20
C THR A 2 -5.95 23.98 2.75
N THR A 3 -5.18 24.54 1.84
CA THR A 3 -5.15 24.12 0.44
C THR A 3 -4.81 22.63 0.39
N ALA A 4 -5.57 21.85 -0.40
CA ALA A 4 -5.28 20.42 -0.56
C ALA A 4 -3.84 20.27 -1.09
N ARG A 5 -3.07 19.38 -0.48
CA ARG A 5 -1.72 19.04 -0.92
C ARG A 5 -1.73 18.52 -2.36
N VAL A 6 -0.77 18.94 -3.16
CA VAL A 6 -0.57 18.40 -4.51
C VAL A 6 -0.13 16.93 -4.44
N CYS A 7 0.71 16.59 -3.46
CA CYS A 7 1.11 15.22 -3.15
C CYS A 7 0.73 14.89 -1.71
N ARG A 8 -0.15 13.92 -1.53
CA ARG A 8 -0.60 13.44 -0.21
C ARG A 8 0.50 12.72 0.51
N LEU A 9 0.50 12.81 1.85
CA LEU A 9 1.45 12.11 2.72
C LEU A 9 0.71 11.08 3.58
N GLY A 10 1.16 9.83 3.53
CA GLY A 10 0.70 8.77 4.40
C GLY A 10 1.86 8.10 5.12
N VAL A 11 1.56 7.23 6.08
CA VAL A 11 2.57 6.44 6.79
C VAL A 11 2.19 4.97 6.79
N GLN A 12 3.19 4.09 6.58
CA GLN A 12 3.04 2.67 6.81
C GLN A 12 3.16 2.39 8.31
N LEU A 13 2.18 1.69 8.85
CA LEU A 13 2.20 1.23 10.24
C LEU A 13 3.21 0.07 10.41
N PRO A 14 3.67 -0.22 11.65
CA PRO A 14 4.68 -1.24 11.91
C PRO A 14 4.35 -2.60 11.31
N GLU A 15 5.33 -3.21 10.66
CA GLU A 15 5.23 -4.52 10.00
C GLU A 15 6.24 -5.50 10.59
N VAL A 16 7.47 -5.53 10.04
CA VAL A 16 8.54 -6.46 10.46
C VAL A 16 9.48 -5.84 11.50
N GLU A 17 9.50 -4.52 11.62
CA GLU A 17 10.49 -3.77 12.41
C GLU A 17 10.49 -4.18 13.88
N ARG A 18 9.32 -4.36 14.45
CA ARG A 18 9.14 -4.75 15.85
C ARG A 18 7.75 -5.33 16.11
N ARG A 19 7.61 -6.06 17.20
CA ARG A 19 6.28 -6.42 17.70
C ARG A 19 5.64 -5.22 18.36
N VAL A 20 4.39 -4.95 17.98
CA VAL A 20 3.61 -3.82 18.48
C VAL A 20 2.36 -4.35 19.16
N SER A 21 2.06 -3.84 20.35
CA SER A 21 0.79 -4.14 21.01
C SER A 21 -0.38 -3.48 20.29
N TRP A 22 -1.55 -4.08 20.35
CA TRP A 22 -2.73 -3.52 19.71
C TRP A 22 -3.08 -2.09 20.18
N PRO A 23 -3.05 -1.76 21.51
CA PRO A 23 -3.26 -0.38 21.96
C PRO A 23 -2.24 0.62 21.39
N GLU A 24 -0.98 0.21 21.25
CA GLU A 24 0.05 1.07 20.66
C GLU A 24 -0.20 1.32 19.16
N LEU A 25 -0.63 0.30 18.42
CA LEU A 25 -0.98 0.45 17.00
C LEU A 25 -2.12 1.47 16.82
N LEU A 26 -3.16 1.41 17.68
CA LEU A 26 -4.26 2.38 17.67
C LEU A 26 -3.78 3.79 18.04
N ALA A 27 -2.89 3.91 19.02
CA ALA A 27 -2.31 5.20 19.40
C ALA A 27 -1.49 5.81 18.26
N MET A 28 -0.74 4.99 17.50
CA MET A 28 -0.02 5.43 16.32
C MET A 28 -0.98 5.90 15.21
N ALA A 29 -2.08 5.18 14.99
CA ALA A 29 -3.07 5.55 13.98
C ALA A 29 -3.74 6.90 14.34
N ALA A 30 -4.15 7.09 15.60
CA ALA A 30 -4.68 8.35 16.08
C ALA A 30 -3.66 9.49 15.93
N LYS A 31 -2.41 9.27 16.35
CA LYS A 31 -1.33 10.24 16.22
C LYS A 31 -1.07 10.64 14.78
N ALA A 32 -1.03 9.67 13.88
CA ALA A 32 -0.82 9.94 12.44
C ALA A 32 -1.97 10.80 11.85
N GLU A 33 -3.21 10.56 12.27
CA GLU A 33 -4.35 11.39 11.89
C GLU A 33 -4.25 12.81 12.49
N ASP A 34 -3.85 12.93 13.77
CA ASP A 34 -3.74 14.20 14.48
C ASP A 34 -2.65 15.11 13.92
N ILE A 35 -1.50 14.55 13.50
CA ILE A 35 -0.41 15.32 12.88
C ILE A 35 -0.68 15.72 11.43
N GLY A 36 -1.84 15.39 10.89
CA GLY A 36 -2.27 15.85 9.57
C GLY A 36 -1.88 14.95 8.40
N LEU A 37 -1.46 13.69 8.63
CA LEU A 37 -1.25 12.76 7.51
C LEU A 37 -2.57 12.46 6.79
N ASP A 38 -2.47 12.15 5.50
CA ASP A 38 -3.62 11.89 4.63
C ASP A 38 -4.05 10.43 4.63
N SER A 39 -3.14 9.50 4.99
CA SER A 39 -3.44 8.06 4.92
C SER A 39 -2.59 7.20 5.86
N LEU A 40 -3.13 6.01 6.17
CA LEU A 40 -2.46 4.93 6.89
C LEU A 40 -2.40 3.69 6.02
N TRP A 41 -1.27 3.00 6.05
CA TRP A 41 -1.02 1.83 5.23
C TRP A 41 -0.57 0.65 6.08
N VAL A 42 -1.03 -0.55 5.72
CA VAL A 42 -0.63 -1.81 6.34
C VAL A 42 -0.10 -2.76 5.27
N GLY A 43 0.98 -3.47 5.57
CA GLY A 43 1.45 -4.57 4.74
C GLY A 43 0.55 -5.79 4.93
N ASP A 44 0.31 -6.55 3.86
CA ASP A 44 -0.42 -7.83 3.91
C ASP A 44 0.60 -8.97 3.98
N HIS A 45 1.41 -8.95 5.04
CA HIS A 45 2.37 -9.98 5.35
C HIS A 45 1.93 -10.83 6.53
N LEU A 46 2.36 -12.08 6.55
CA LEU A 46 2.01 -13.06 7.57
C LEU A 46 3.17 -13.32 8.52
N LEU A 47 4.40 -13.44 7.98
CA LEU A 47 5.62 -13.62 8.76
C LEU A 47 6.89 -13.34 7.94
N TYR A 48 7.97 -13.06 8.66
CA TYR A 48 9.33 -12.92 8.14
C TYR A 48 10.30 -13.73 8.98
N ASP A 49 11.26 -14.37 8.34
CA ASP A 49 12.45 -14.89 9.02
C ASP A 49 13.44 -13.72 9.21
N LEU A 50 13.94 -13.55 10.42
CA LEU A 50 14.90 -12.51 10.75
C LEU A 50 16.34 -13.05 10.72
N PRO A 51 17.36 -12.16 10.55
CA PRO A 51 18.75 -12.59 10.50
C PRO A 51 19.24 -13.32 11.75
N ASP A 52 18.62 -13.11 12.90
CA ASP A 52 18.91 -13.81 14.17
C ASP A 52 18.23 -15.18 14.28
N GLY A 53 17.54 -15.63 13.23
CA GLY A 53 16.80 -16.89 13.18
C GLY A 53 15.43 -16.85 13.87
N SER A 54 15.02 -15.71 14.41
CA SER A 54 13.67 -15.55 14.95
C SER A 54 12.65 -15.28 13.84
N VAL A 55 11.36 -15.41 14.16
CA VAL A 55 10.25 -15.14 13.24
C VAL A 55 9.43 -13.98 13.78
N ARG A 56 9.03 -13.08 12.90
CA ARG A 56 8.18 -11.95 13.23
C ARG A 56 7.16 -11.68 12.10
N GLY A 57 5.96 -11.22 12.48
CA GLY A 57 4.94 -10.79 11.53
C GLY A 57 4.09 -9.66 12.10
N PRO A 58 3.42 -8.90 11.24
CA PRO A 58 2.45 -7.88 11.64
C PRO A 58 1.15 -8.51 12.16
N TRP A 59 0.25 -7.67 12.65
CA TRP A 59 -1.16 -8.04 12.78
C TRP A 59 -1.76 -8.27 11.38
N GLU A 60 -2.74 -9.19 11.28
CA GLU A 60 -3.40 -9.49 10.01
C GLU A 60 -4.03 -8.22 9.41
N ALA A 61 -3.80 -8.00 8.12
CA ALA A 61 -4.04 -6.72 7.46
C ALA A 61 -5.52 -6.32 7.44
N TRP A 62 -6.40 -7.21 7.03
CA TRP A 62 -7.82 -6.87 6.82
C TRP A 62 -8.58 -6.70 8.13
N THR A 63 -8.26 -7.50 9.14
CA THR A 63 -8.78 -7.34 10.50
C THR A 63 -8.30 -6.03 11.11
N SER A 64 -7.02 -5.69 10.90
CA SER A 64 -6.45 -4.42 11.35
C SER A 64 -7.10 -3.22 10.65
N LEU A 65 -7.30 -3.28 9.33
CA LEU A 65 -7.96 -2.23 8.58
C LEU A 65 -9.40 -1.99 9.04
N ALA A 66 -10.16 -3.05 9.34
CA ALA A 66 -11.51 -2.91 9.87
C ALA A 66 -11.54 -2.17 11.21
N ALA A 67 -10.61 -2.50 12.11
CA ALA A 67 -10.50 -1.83 13.40
C ALA A 67 -10.00 -0.38 13.27
N LEU A 68 -9.01 -0.12 12.39
CA LEU A 68 -8.52 1.22 12.07
C LEU A 68 -9.60 2.09 11.44
N ALA A 69 -10.43 1.49 10.56
CA ALA A 69 -11.56 2.18 9.93
C ALA A 69 -12.57 2.70 10.96
N ALA A 70 -12.84 1.91 12.01
CA ALA A 70 -13.73 2.31 13.10
C ALA A 70 -13.07 3.31 14.08
N HIS A 71 -11.72 3.28 14.19
CA HIS A 71 -10.97 4.10 15.14
C HIS A 71 -10.61 5.49 14.58
N THR A 72 -10.41 5.62 13.28
CA THR A 72 -10.04 6.87 12.60
C THR A 72 -11.26 7.53 11.92
N ARG A 73 -11.14 8.81 11.58
CA ARG A 73 -12.26 9.59 11.02
C ARG A 73 -11.98 10.22 9.66
N ARG A 74 -10.72 10.58 9.38
CA ARG A 74 -10.33 11.39 8.22
C ARG A 74 -9.37 10.69 7.27
N VAL A 75 -8.36 10.02 7.81
CA VAL A 75 -7.31 9.41 7.01
C VAL A 75 -7.84 8.30 6.12
N GLN A 76 -7.35 8.26 4.88
CA GLN A 76 -7.52 7.11 4.00
C GLN A 76 -6.80 5.89 4.59
N LEU A 77 -7.29 4.72 4.29
CA LEU A 77 -6.74 3.45 4.78
C LEU A 77 -6.39 2.57 3.59
N GLY A 78 -5.26 1.88 3.64
CA GLY A 78 -4.91 1.04 2.50
C GLY A 78 -4.00 -0.14 2.83
N THR A 79 -4.00 -1.10 1.91
CA THR A 79 -3.00 -2.17 1.88
C THR A 79 -1.81 -1.74 1.03
N LEU A 80 -0.57 -2.01 1.49
CA LEU A 80 0.67 -1.68 0.79
C LEU A 80 1.59 -2.91 0.69
N VAL A 81 1.27 -3.91 -0.15
CA VAL A 81 0.03 -4.12 -0.88
C VAL A 81 -0.55 -5.49 -0.55
N ALA A 82 -1.87 -5.71 -0.74
CA ALA A 82 -2.49 -7.02 -0.52
C ALA A 82 -1.93 -8.07 -1.48
N SER A 83 -1.49 -9.20 -0.94
CA SER A 83 -1.09 -10.37 -1.72
C SER A 83 -2.32 -11.16 -2.14
N LEU A 84 -2.77 -11.04 -3.40
CA LEU A 84 -3.96 -11.76 -3.85
C LEU A 84 -3.82 -13.28 -3.75
N GLY A 85 -2.60 -13.80 -3.67
CA GLY A 85 -2.35 -15.23 -3.44
C GLY A 85 -2.72 -15.72 -2.04
N PHE A 86 -2.90 -14.82 -1.05
CA PHE A 86 -3.32 -15.19 0.31
C PHE A 86 -4.83 -15.29 0.45
N HIS A 87 -5.61 -14.76 -0.49
CA HIS A 87 -7.04 -14.53 -0.34
C HIS A 87 -7.85 -15.18 -1.47
N HIS A 88 -9.03 -15.71 -1.12
CA HIS A 88 -10.02 -16.01 -2.14
C HIS A 88 -10.64 -14.68 -2.63
N PRO A 89 -10.65 -14.36 -3.95
CA PRO A 89 -10.98 -13.04 -4.45
C PRO A 89 -12.39 -12.55 -4.10
N ALA A 90 -13.37 -13.45 -4.02
CA ALA A 90 -14.73 -13.07 -3.62
C ALA A 90 -14.83 -12.74 -2.12
N MET A 91 -14.08 -13.46 -1.27
CA MET A 91 -14.01 -13.15 0.15
C MET A 91 -13.28 -11.83 0.38
N LEU A 92 -12.19 -11.60 -0.35
CA LEU A 92 -11.47 -10.33 -0.31
C LEU A 92 -12.35 -9.15 -0.73
N ALA A 93 -13.13 -9.30 -1.81
CA ALA A 93 -14.10 -8.29 -2.23
C ALA A 93 -15.13 -7.98 -1.13
N LYS A 94 -15.61 -9.02 -0.43
CA LYS A 94 -16.56 -8.87 0.68
C LYS A 94 -15.94 -8.15 1.87
N GLN A 95 -14.71 -8.52 2.27
CA GLN A 95 -13.95 -7.85 3.33
C GLN A 95 -13.71 -6.38 2.98
N ALA A 96 -13.23 -6.11 1.76
CA ALA A 96 -12.95 -4.77 1.29
C ALA A 96 -14.19 -3.86 1.28
N ALA A 97 -15.32 -4.35 0.75
CA ALA A 97 -16.57 -3.60 0.78
C ALA A 97 -17.05 -3.31 2.21
N THR A 98 -16.81 -4.25 3.15
CA THR A 98 -17.14 -4.07 4.56
C THR A 98 -16.25 -3.02 5.21
N VAL A 99 -14.93 -3.10 5.02
CA VAL A 99 -13.97 -2.09 5.55
C VAL A 99 -14.24 -0.71 4.96
N ASP A 100 -14.54 -0.65 3.66
CA ASP A 100 -14.89 0.61 2.99
C ASP A 100 -16.16 1.23 3.60
N ALA A 101 -17.19 0.44 3.86
CA ALA A 101 -18.42 0.90 4.52
C ALA A 101 -18.16 1.38 5.96
N ILE A 102 -17.38 0.63 6.77
CA ILE A 102 -17.00 1.04 8.13
C ILE A 102 -16.25 2.36 8.13
N SER A 103 -15.34 2.53 7.17
CA SER A 103 -14.54 3.75 7.05
C SER A 103 -15.32 4.96 6.48
N GLY A 104 -16.52 4.75 5.96
CA GLY A 104 -17.25 5.81 5.23
C GLY A 104 -16.63 6.16 3.88
N GLY A 105 -16.07 5.17 3.18
CA GLY A 105 -15.53 5.34 1.82
C GLY A 105 -14.07 5.80 1.78
N ARG A 106 -13.25 5.52 2.80
CA ARG A 106 -11.84 5.92 2.88
C ARG A 106 -10.85 4.83 2.47
N LEU A 107 -11.31 3.62 2.07
CA LEU A 107 -10.43 2.52 1.70
C LEU A 107 -9.84 2.70 0.30
N ILE A 108 -8.54 2.36 0.19
CA ILE A 108 -7.80 2.15 -1.07
C ILE A 108 -7.21 0.74 -1.01
N ILE A 109 -7.39 -0.06 -2.05
CA ILE A 109 -6.86 -1.41 -2.07
C ILE A 109 -5.62 -1.46 -2.96
N GLY A 110 -4.44 -1.48 -2.35
CA GLY A 110 -3.22 -1.85 -3.06
C GLY A 110 -3.18 -3.36 -3.25
N VAL A 111 -2.85 -3.83 -4.46
CA VAL A 111 -2.80 -5.25 -4.80
C VAL A 111 -1.48 -5.64 -5.43
N GLY A 112 -1.03 -6.87 -5.17
CA GLY A 112 0.16 -7.46 -5.74
C GLY A 112 0.07 -8.99 -5.80
N ALA A 113 1.03 -9.62 -6.49
CA ALA A 113 1.06 -11.07 -6.65
C ALA A 113 1.70 -11.82 -5.45
N GLY A 114 2.25 -11.09 -4.47
CA GLY A 114 3.04 -11.64 -3.39
C GLY A 114 4.46 -12.04 -3.85
N TRP A 115 5.40 -12.13 -2.92
CA TRP A 115 6.81 -12.42 -3.24
C TRP A 115 7.48 -13.34 -2.22
N ASN A 116 7.14 -13.26 -0.94
CA ASN A 116 7.80 -13.98 0.14
C ASN A 116 7.33 -15.45 0.20
N ARG A 117 8.04 -16.33 -0.47
CA ARG A 117 7.75 -17.77 -0.52
C ARG A 117 7.55 -18.39 0.87
N ARG A 118 8.31 -17.90 1.87
CA ARG A 118 8.26 -18.42 3.24
C ARG A 118 6.84 -18.35 3.85
N GLU A 119 6.08 -17.30 3.53
CA GLU A 119 4.71 -17.12 4.00
C GLU A 119 3.76 -18.13 3.37
N TYR A 120 3.87 -18.32 2.05
CA TYR A 120 3.06 -19.30 1.33
C TYR A 120 3.27 -20.71 1.85
N ASP A 121 4.53 -21.12 2.01
CA ASP A 121 4.88 -22.45 2.52
C ASP A 121 4.40 -22.66 3.97
N ALA A 122 4.53 -21.64 4.83
CA ALA A 122 4.13 -21.72 6.23
C ALA A 122 2.61 -21.80 6.43
N PHE A 123 1.85 -21.10 5.61
CA PHE A 123 0.38 -21.04 5.72
C PHE A 123 -0.33 -22.03 4.77
N GLY A 124 0.43 -22.88 4.06
CA GLY A 124 -0.12 -23.87 3.14
C GLY A 124 -0.76 -23.27 1.89
N LEU A 125 -0.28 -22.09 1.46
CA LEU A 125 -0.79 -21.38 0.30
C LEU A 125 0.02 -21.71 -0.96
N PRO A 126 -0.58 -21.73 -2.16
CA PRO A 126 0.12 -22.07 -3.39
C PRO A 126 1.02 -20.92 -3.88
N PHE A 127 2.33 -21.15 -3.92
CA PHE A 127 3.31 -20.17 -4.43
C PHE A 127 3.51 -20.22 -5.95
N ASP A 128 3.18 -21.34 -6.57
CA ASP A 128 3.33 -21.51 -8.02
C ASP A 128 2.36 -20.62 -8.81
N ARG A 129 2.78 -20.23 -10.00
CA ARG A 129 1.91 -19.48 -10.92
C ARG A 129 1.31 -18.19 -10.34
N ARG A 130 2.03 -17.50 -9.45
CA ARG A 130 1.51 -16.31 -8.73
C ARG A 130 0.86 -15.28 -9.65
N VAL A 131 1.47 -14.97 -10.79
CA VAL A 131 0.92 -13.97 -11.73
C VAL A 131 -0.34 -14.50 -12.43
N ASP A 132 -0.39 -15.78 -12.79
CA ASP A 132 -1.59 -16.39 -13.39
C ASP A 132 -2.75 -16.41 -12.38
N ARG A 133 -2.47 -16.76 -11.11
CA ARG A 133 -3.44 -16.69 -10.01
C ARG A 133 -3.89 -15.27 -9.73
N PHE A 134 -2.95 -14.32 -9.75
CA PHE A 134 -3.24 -12.90 -9.60
C PHE A 134 -4.20 -12.41 -10.68
N GLU A 135 -3.97 -12.75 -11.94
CA GLU A 135 -4.79 -12.32 -13.07
C GLU A 135 -6.26 -12.76 -12.92
N GLU A 136 -6.49 -14.05 -12.60
CA GLU A 136 -7.85 -14.55 -12.33
C GLU A 136 -8.48 -13.88 -11.10
N ALA A 137 -7.73 -13.77 -9.99
CA ALA A 137 -8.20 -13.15 -8.75
C ALA A 137 -8.53 -11.68 -8.95
N PHE A 138 -7.68 -10.94 -9.65
CA PHE A 138 -7.86 -9.53 -9.92
C PHE A 138 -9.11 -9.25 -10.77
N ASP A 139 -9.38 -10.07 -11.81
CA ASP A 139 -10.59 -9.92 -12.60
C ASP A 139 -11.87 -10.12 -11.77
N ILE A 140 -11.90 -11.15 -10.95
CA ILE A 140 -13.04 -11.43 -10.05
C ILE A 140 -13.20 -10.28 -9.05
N LEU A 141 -12.11 -9.89 -8.38
CA LEU A 141 -12.10 -8.85 -7.35
C LEU A 141 -12.64 -7.51 -7.89
N ARG A 142 -12.05 -7.01 -8.99
CA ARG A 142 -12.42 -5.71 -9.55
C ARG A 142 -13.86 -5.63 -10.02
N ARG A 143 -14.36 -6.74 -10.60
CA ARG A 143 -15.76 -6.82 -11.06
C ARG A 143 -16.75 -6.84 -9.90
N LEU A 144 -16.45 -7.58 -8.84
CA LEU A 144 -17.25 -7.60 -7.62
C LEU A 144 -17.26 -6.25 -6.92
N LEU A 145 -16.10 -5.59 -6.82
CA LEU A 145 -15.99 -4.24 -6.22
C LEU A 145 -16.66 -3.15 -7.06
N ALA A 146 -16.82 -3.38 -8.37
CA ALA A 146 -17.64 -2.53 -9.24
C ALA A 146 -19.15 -2.82 -9.14
N GLY A 147 -19.59 -3.65 -8.17
CA GLY A 147 -20.99 -4.00 -7.93
C GLY A 147 -21.60 -4.95 -8.96
N ARG A 148 -20.78 -5.67 -9.74
CA ARG A 148 -21.28 -6.61 -10.76
C ARG A 148 -21.55 -7.99 -10.14
N THR A 149 -22.56 -8.69 -10.68
CA THR A 149 -22.69 -10.13 -10.46
C THR A 149 -21.65 -10.85 -11.30
N VAL A 150 -20.87 -11.73 -10.68
CA VAL A 150 -19.75 -12.42 -11.33
C VAL A 150 -19.97 -13.91 -11.32
N THR A 151 -19.93 -14.53 -12.50
CA THR A 151 -19.71 -15.96 -12.69
C THR A 151 -18.39 -16.11 -13.41
N ALA A 152 -17.49 -16.91 -12.86
CA ALA A 152 -16.19 -17.22 -13.42
C ALA A 152 -15.85 -18.68 -13.11
N GLN A 153 -15.26 -19.38 -14.10
CA GLN A 153 -14.76 -20.74 -13.98
C GLN A 153 -13.33 -20.73 -14.50
N GLY A 154 -12.41 -20.31 -13.64
CA GLY A 154 -10.98 -20.23 -13.94
C GLY A 154 -10.26 -21.53 -13.61
N ARG A 155 -8.95 -21.51 -13.80
CA ARG A 155 -8.05 -22.60 -13.41
C ARG A 155 -7.83 -22.66 -11.90
N TYR A 156 -7.83 -21.49 -11.26
CA TYR A 156 -7.46 -21.31 -9.85
C TYR A 156 -8.64 -20.90 -8.97
N TYR A 157 -9.58 -20.14 -9.55
CA TYR A 157 -10.74 -19.63 -8.81
C TYR A 157 -12.02 -19.85 -9.59
N ALA A 158 -13.07 -20.20 -8.85
CA ALA A 158 -14.42 -20.33 -9.40
C ALA A 158 -15.43 -19.62 -8.50
N VAL A 159 -16.35 -18.88 -9.12
CA VAL A 159 -17.50 -18.25 -8.46
C VAL A 159 -18.74 -18.39 -9.35
N ASP A 160 -19.89 -18.61 -8.74
CA ASP A 160 -21.16 -18.71 -9.47
C ASP A 160 -22.14 -17.66 -8.98
N ARG A 161 -22.56 -16.76 -9.88
CA ARG A 161 -23.50 -15.66 -9.62
C ARG A 161 -23.17 -14.90 -8.32
N CYS A 162 -21.87 -14.74 -8.04
CA CYS A 162 -21.40 -14.06 -6.86
C CYS A 162 -21.71 -12.57 -6.94
N VAL A 163 -22.25 -12.03 -5.86
CA VAL A 163 -22.57 -10.60 -5.70
C VAL A 163 -22.15 -10.16 -4.29
N ILE A 164 -21.74 -8.93 -4.16
CA ILE A 164 -21.44 -8.33 -2.85
C ILE A 164 -22.70 -7.61 -2.36
N ASP A 165 -23.26 -8.09 -1.25
CA ASP A 165 -24.40 -7.51 -0.56
C ASP A 165 -24.09 -7.39 0.95
N PRO A 166 -24.19 -6.21 1.61
CA PRO A 166 -24.48 -4.90 1.00
C PRO A 166 -23.53 -4.52 -0.13
N PRO A 167 -24.01 -3.75 -1.13
CA PRO A 167 -23.21 -3.44 -2.31
C PRO A 167 -22.03 -2.52 -1.97
N PRO A 168 -20.92 -2.59 -2.72
CA PRO A 168 -19.85 -1.60 -2.65
C PRO A 168 -20.41 -0.20 -2.94
N ARG A 169 -19.71 0.84 -2.48
CA ARG A 169 -20.09 2.22 -2.79
C ARG A 169 -20.20 2.47 -4.30
N ALA A 170 -20.99 3.45 -4.68
CA ALA A 170 -21.08 3.91 -6.07
C ALA A 170 -19.69 4.33 -6.59
N GLY A 171 -19.31 3.84 -7.77
CA GLY A 171 -17.97 4.03 -8.34
C GLY A 171 -16.95 2.99 -7.90
N GLY A 172 -17.29 2.09 -6.96
CA GLY A 172 -16.39 1.05 -6.46
C GLY A 172 -15.34 1.55 -5.48
N VAL A 173 -14.51 0.63 -4.98
CA VAL A 173 -13.36 0.93 -4.13
C VAL A 173 -12.13 1.14 -5.02
N PRO A 174 -11.35 2.23 -4.86
CA PRO A 174 -10.16 2.47 -5.66
C PRO A 174 -9.14 1.35 -5.51
N LEU A 175 -8.61 0.89 -6.64
CA LEU A 175 -7.54 -0.10 -6.71
C LEU A 175 -6.21 0.58 -7.04
N MET A 176 -5.15 0.13 -6.41
CA MET A 176 -3.77 0.51 -6.67
C MET A 176 -2.95 -0.75 -6.95
N VAL A 177 -2.03 -0.74 -7.92
CA VAL A 177 -1.12 -1.87 -8.16
C VAL A 177 0.28 -1.54 -7.66
N GLY A 178 0.88 -2.47 -6.90
CA GLY A 178 2.29 -2.40 -6.48
C GLY A 178 3.16 -3.32 -7.33
N SER A 179 3.51 -2.91 -8.56
CA SER A 179 4.38 -3.70 -9.42
C SER A 179 5.01 -2.89 -10.55
N VAL A 180 6.26 -3.21 -10.88
CA VAL A 180 6.99 -2.67 -12.06
C VAL A 180 7.07 -3.70 -13.19
N ALA A 181 6.58 -4.94 -12.98
CA ALA A 181 6.67 -6.01 -13.97
C ALA A 181 5.69 -5.75 -15.14
N PRO A 182 6.15 -5.80 -16.41
CA PRO A 182 5.32 -5.46 -17.57
C PRO A 182 4.02 -6.26 -17.67
N ARG A 183 4.05 -7.56 -17.38
CA ARG A 183 2.83 -8.39 -17.38
C ARG A 183 1.82 -7.94 -16.31
N MET A 184 2.28 -7.60 -15.12
CA MET A 184 1.43 -7.09 -14.05
C MET A 184 0.81 -5.75 -14.44
N GLN A 185 1.60 -4.86 -15.04
CA GLN A 185 1.11 -3.57 -15.56
C GLN A 185 0.05 -3.77 -16.65
N ALA A 186 0.29 -4.67 -17.61
CA ALA A 186 -0.68 -4.98 -18.68
C ALA A 186 -2.03 -5.49 -18.13
N ILE A 187 -2.01 -6.29 -17.06
CA ILE A 187 -3.23 -6.79 -16.42
C ILE A 187 -3.96 -5.67 -15.66
N THR A 188 -3.24 -4.75 -15.01
CA THR A 188 -3.82 -3.88 -13.99
C THR A 188 -4.04 -2.44 -14.41
N LEU A 189 -3.11 -1.82 -15.16
CA LEU A 189 -3.19 -0.40 -15.55
C LEU A 189 -4.51 -0.02 -16.25
N PRO A 190 -5.16 -0.86 -17.04
CA PRO A 190 -6.48 -0.53 -17.60
C PRO A 190 -7.59 -0.34 -16.56
N HIS A 191 -7.36 -0.71 -15.28
CA HIS A 191 -8.41 -0.86 -14.28
C HIS A 191 -8.14 -0.21 -12.93
N VAL A 192 -6.89 0.18 -12.64
CA VAL A 192 -6.51 0.76 -11.34
C VAL A 192 -6.56 2.29 -11.36
N ALA A 193 -6.81 2.89 -10.21
CA ALA A 193 -6.76 4.34 -10.02
C ALA A 193 -5.34 4.82 -9.71
N ALA A 194 -4.46 3.94 -9.24
CA ALA A 194 -3.10 4.29 -8.87
C ALA A 194 -2.09 3.16 -9.13
N TRP A 195 -0.85 3.55 -9.31
CA TRP A 195 0.31 2.67 -9.35
C TRP A 195 1.28 3.06 -8.24
N ASN A 196 1.87 2.05 -7.60
CA ASN A 196 2.83 2.21 -6.50
C ASN A 196 4.15 1.52 -6.80
N ILE A 197 5.23 2.10 -6.30
CA ILE A 197 6.57 1.52 -6.34
C ILE A 197 7.21 1.57 -4.96
N TRP A 198 7.95 0.51 -4.60
CA TRP A 198 8.67 0.39 -3.35
C TRP A 198 10.07 1.02 -3.45
N PHE A 199 10.52 1.69 -2.42
CA PHE A 199 11.76 2.52 -2.39
C PHE A 199 13.03 1.80 -2.89
N THR A 200 13.14 0.48 -2.70
CA THR A 200 14.32 -0.29 -3.17
C THR A 200 14.42 -0.34 -4.68
N LEU A 201 13.29 -0.27 -5.40
CA LEU A 201 13.24 -0.39 -6.86
C LEU A 201 13.69 0.88 -7.61
N PHE A 202 13.64 2.04 -6.96
CA PHE A 202 14.01 3.31 -7.58
C PHE A 202 15.12 4.06 -6.82
N GLY A 203 15.81 3.38 -5.88
CA GLY A 203 16.90 3.93 -5.10
C GLY A 203 16.49 5.03 -4.12
N ASN A 204 15.19 5.13 -3.80
CA ASN A 204 14.62 6.10 -2.85
C ASN A 204 14.92 7.57 -3.20
N THR A 205 14.98 7.90 -4.50
CA THR A 205 15.30 9.25 -4.99
C THR A 205 14.20 9.77 -5.94
N PRO A 206 13.91 11.09 -5.95
CA PRO A 206 12.96 11.68 -6.90
C PRO A 206 13.30 11.39 -8.37
N THR A 207 14.58 11.41 -8.74
CA THR A 207 15.04 11.12 -10.12
C THR A 207 14.78 9.66 -10.50
N GLY A 208 15.09 8.71 -9.60
CA GLY A 208 14.78 7.29 -9.83
C GLY A 208 13.29 7.05 -9.98
N PHE A 209 12.48 7.70 -9.14
CA PHE A 209 11.02 7.65 -9.23
C PHE A 209 10.50 8.20 -10.55
N ALA A 210 10.97 9.39 -10.99
CA ALA A 210 10.55 10.02 -12.25
C ALA A 210 10.78 9.10 -13.47
N THR A 211 11.87 8.32 -13.47
CA THR A 211 12.15 7.33 -14.52
C THR A 211 11.05 6.27 -14.61
N HIS A 212 10.59 5.75 -13.48
CA HIS A 212 9.51 4.76 -13.45
C HIS A 212 8.13 5.37 -13.76
N VAL A 213 7.90 6.61 -13.35
CA VAL A 213 6.68 7.36 -13.74
C VAL A 213 6.57 7.44 -15.26
N ALA A 214 7.66 7.81 -15.95
CA ALA A 214 7.67 7.89 -17.42
C ALA A 214 7.34 6.53 -18.05
N GLN A 215 7.92 5.43 -17.53
CA GLN A 215 7.65 4.07 -18.02
C GLN A 215 6.17 3.65 -17.82
N VAL A 216 5.57 3.97 -16.68
CA VAL A 216 4.15 3.64 -16.41
C VAL A 216 3.22 4.47 -17.29
N ARG A 217 3.54 5.75 -17.53
CA ARG A 217 2.78 6.60 -18.45
C ARG A 217 2.81 6.04 -19.87
N GLU A 218 4.00 5.70 -20.37
CA GLU A 218 4.14 5.06 -21.67
C GLU A 218 3.36 3.73 -21.76
N ALA A 219 3.46 2.88 -20.73
CA ALA A 219 2.71 1.62 -20.69
C ALA A 219 1.19 1.86 -20.67
N SER A 220 0.69 2.89 -19.98
CA SER A 220 -0.73 3.26 -19.97
C SER A 220 -1.20 3.69 -21.37
N GLU A 221 -0.43 4.54 -22.05
CA GLU A 221 -0.73 4.98 -23.43
C GLU A 221 -0.77 3.80 -24.43
N GLN A 222 0.20 2.88 -24.32
CA GLN A 222 0.25 1.65 -25.15
C GLN A 222 -0.97 0.75 -24.91
N LEU A 223 -1.57 0.79 -23.72
CA LEU A 223 -2.78 0.07 -23.36
C LEU A 223 -4.07 0.85 -23.68
N GLY A 224 -3.96 2.02 -24.32
CA GLY A 224 -5.09 2.86 -24.72
C GLY A 224 -5.75 3.59 -23.56
N ARG A 225 -5.04 3.79 -22.43
CA ARG A 225 -5.53 4.52 -21.28
C ARG A 225 -4.83 5.87 -21.15
N ASP A 226 -5.58 6.91 -20.79
CA ASP A 226 -4.99 8.19 -20.43
C ASP A 226 -4.04 8.00 -19.22
N PRO A 227 -2.75 8.34 -19.35
CA PRO A 227 -1.79 8.20 -18.27
C PRO A 227 -2.11 9.09 -17.06
N ASP A 228 -2.91 10.15 -17.23
CA ASP A 228 -3.33 11.03 -16.13
C ASP A 228 -4.46 10.40 -15.28
N ASP A 229 -5.11 9.34 -15.76
CA ASP A 229 -6.08 8.54 -14.99
C ASP A 229 -5.42 7.60 -13.96
N VAL A 230 -4.10 7.48 -13.96
CA VAL A 230 -3.34 6.61 -13.05
C VAL A 230 -2.42 7.45 -12.18
N GLU A 231 -2.80 7.65 -10.93
CA GLU A 231 -1.95 8.35 -9.96
C GLU A 231 -0.64 7.58 -9.73
N ALA A 232 0.50 8.23 -9.91
CA ALA A 232 1.79 7.67 -9.54
C ALA A 232 2.02 7.87 -8.04
N THR A 233 2.32 6.80 -7.31
CA THR A 233 2.56 6.81 -5.86
C THR A 233 3.84 6.06 -5.51
N ALA A 234 4.45 6.37 -4.38
CA ALA A 234 5.68 5.71 -3.95
C ALA A 234 5.71 5.46 -2.45
N ALA A 235 6.14 4.25 -2.07
CA ALA A 235 6.65 4.02 -0.73
C ALA A 235 8.07 4.58 -0.63
N VAL A 236 8.33 5.48 0.32
CA VAL A 236 9.62 6.14 0.52
C VAL A 236 10.16 5.87 1.92
N LEU A 237 11.42 5.48 2.01
CA LEU A 237 12.09 5.23 3.29
C LEU A 237 12.60 6.55 3.88
N VAL A 238 12.06 6.93 5.03
CA VAL A 238 12.45 8.15 5.78
C VAL A 238 13.01 7.75 7.12
N GLN A 239 14.17 8.28 7.49
CA GLN A 239 14.80 8.00 8.78
C GLN A 239 14.84 9.26 9.64
N ALA A 240 14.28 9.16 10.85
CA ALA A 240 14.41 10.18 11.88
C ALA A 240 15.86 10.25 12.38
N PRO A 241 16.32 11.39 12.98
CA PRO A 241 17.71 11.55 13.44
C PRO A 241 18.18 10.53 14.49
N PHE A 242 17.23 9.86 15.14
CA PHE A 242 17.48 8.81 16.13
C PHE A 242 17.14 7.41 15.61
N GLY A 243 16.89 7.25 14.30
CA GLY A 243 16.70 5.97 13.66
C GLY A 243 17.98 5.14 13.61
N ALA A 244 17.86 3.84 13.76
CA ALA A 244 18.98 2.91 13.81
C ALA A 244 19.14 2.07 12.52
N GLY A 245 18.30 2.32 11.54
CA GLY A 245 18.15 1.51 10.34
C GLY A 245 16.94 0.58 10.42
N ARG A 246 16.15 0.55 9.35
CA ARG A 246 14.96 -0.30 9.27
C ARG A 246 15.37 -1.77 9.23
N THR A 247 14.79 -2.58 10.12
CA THR A 247 14.82 -4.04 9.96
C THR A 247 14.01 -4.38 8.71
N GLN A 248 14.65 -4.97 7.73
CA GLN A 248 14.00 -5.44 6.51
C GLN A 248 13.92 -6.96 6.52
N GLY A 249 12.84 -7.52 5.95
CA GLY A 249 12.89 -8.87 5.43
C GLY A 249 13.82 -8.90 4.22
N ASP A 250 14.36 -10.05 3.89
CA ASP A 250 15.14 -10.23 2.66
C ASP A 250 14.19 -10.15 1.46
N ASP A 251 14.10 -8.97 0.84
CA ASP A 251 13.31 -8.70 -0.35
C ASP A 251 14.09 -8.93 -1.66
N GLY A 252 15.35 -9.36 -1.53
CA GLY A 252 16.24 -9.60 -2.67
C GLY A 252 16.85 -8.33 -3.27
N PHE A 253 16.55 -7.15 -2.69
CA PHE A 253 17.15 -5.87 -3.10
C PHE A 253 18.20 -5.42 -2.09
N GLY A 254 19.25 -4.77 -2.55
CA GLY A 254 20.32 -4.27 -1.69
C GLY A 254 19.88 -3.10 -0.79
N PRO A 255 20.75 -2.70 0.15
CA PRO A 255 20.47 -1.57 1.05
C PRO A 255 20.29 -0.26 0.26
N VAL A 256 19.28 0.50 0.63
CA VAL A 256 18.96 1.81 0.04
C VAL A 256 19.18 2.90 1.09
N ARG A 257 19.68 4.05 0.67
CA ARG A 257 19.83 5.20 1.56
C ARG A 257 18.46 5.75 1.94
N PRO A 258 18.16 5.91 3.23
CA PRO A 258 16.94 6.59 3.64
C PRO A 258 17.02 8.09 3.33
N ILE A 259 15.86 8.73 3.17
CA ILE A 259 15.73 10.19 3.21
C ILE A 259 15.94 10.60 4.67
N GLN A 260 16.93 11.46 4.93
CA GLN A 260 17.32 11.86 6.28
C GLN A 260 17.79 13.31 6.29
N GLY A 261 17.79 13.92 7.47
CA GLY A 261 18.22 15.31 7.67
C GLY A 261 17.34 16.02 8.69
N SER A 262 17.35 17.35 8.69
CA SER A 262 16.37 18.14 9.46
C SER A 262 14.97 17.97 8.88
N ALA A 263 13.94 18.27 9.67
CA ALA A 263 12.54 18.19 9.22
C ALA A 263 12.32 18.98 7.91
N ALA A 264 12.91 20.16 7.79
CA ALA A 264 12.83 20.98 6.57
C ALA A 264 13.50 20.33 5.34
N GLN A 265 14.68 19.69 5.52
CA GLN A 265 15.37 18.99 4.43
C GLN A 265 14.59 17.75 3.96
N VAL A 266 14.00 17.03 4.89
CA VAL A 266 13.13 15.90 4.54
C VAL A 266 11.89 16.39 3.79
N ALA A 267 11.23 17.45 4.27
CA ALA A 267 10.08 18.05 3.61
C ALA A 267 10.42 18.52 2.17
N GLU A 268 11.57 19.18 1.97
CA GLU A 268 12.06 19.57 0.64
C GLU A 268 12.21 18.35 -0.29
N THR A 269 12.76 17.24 0.23
CA THR A 269 12.90 16.01 -0.56
C THR A 269 11.53 15.41 -0.92
N LEU A 270 10.56 15.43 0.02
CA LEU A 270 9.20 14.96 -0.25
C LEU A 270 8.50 15.85 -1.29
N HIS A 271 8.73 17.18 -1.28
CA HIS A 271 8.24 18.07 -2.34
C HIS A 271 8.85 17.72 -3.70
N ALA A 272 10.14 17.42 -3.76
CA ALA A 272 10.81 17.01 -5.00
C ALA A 272 10.20 15.72 -5.59
N PHE A 273 9.67 14.80 -4.77
CA PHE A 273 8.88 13.67 -5.27
C PHE A 273 7.56 14.12 -5.91
N GLY A 274 6.88 15.11 -5.32
CA GLY A 274 5.68 15.72 -5.92
C GLY A 274 5.96 16.33 -7.28
N GLU A 275 7.07 17.06 -7.41
CA GLU A 275 7.56 17.63 -8.69
C GLU A 275 7.94 16.53 -9.69
N ALA A 276 8.47 15.41 -9.22
CA ALA A 276 8.77 14.22 -10.02
C ALA A 276 7.51 13.41 -10.44
N GLY A 277 6.31 13.88 -10.08
CA GLY A 277 5.04 13.31 -10.49
C GLY A 277 4.31 12.49 -9.44
N ALA A 278 4.82 12.39 -8.21
CA ALA A 278 4.10 11.69 -7.14
C ALA A 278 2.81 12.43 -6.75
N ARG A 279 1.73 11.67 -6.56
CA ARG A 279 0.44 12.16 -6.04
C ARG A 279 0.16 11.70 -4.62
N HIS A 280 0.87 10.67 -4.17
CA HIS A 280 0.76 10.14 -2.83
C HIS A 280 2.05 9.44 -2.43
N LEU A 281 2.64 9.82 -1.32
CA LEU A 281 3.80 9.17 -0.72
C LEU A 281 3.37 8.37 0.50
N GLN A 282 3.76 7.11 0.56
CA GLN A 282 3.62 6.24 1.72
C GLN A 282 4.94 6.21 2.45
N ILE A 283 5.04 6.96 3.54
CA ILE A 283 6.27 7.08 4.33
C ILE A 283 6.49 5.77 5.11
N VAL A 284 7.60 5.10 4.82
CA VAL A 284 8.15 4.00 5.61
C VAL A 284 9.12 4.61 6.60
N LEU A 285 8.66 4.84 7.83
CA LEU A 285 9.39 5.60 8.83
C LEU A 285 10.33 4.70 9.66
N ASP A 286 11.57 5.14 9.87
CA ASP A 286 12.52 4.53 10.78
C ASP A 286 12.95 5.50 11.89
N PRO A 287 12.64 5.23 13.17
CA PRO A 287 11.81 4.13 13.64
C PRO A 287 10.31 4.46 13.55
N ILE A 288 9.50 3.50 13.18
CA ILE A 288 8.04 3.63 13.26
C ILE A 288 7.59 3.40 14.71
N THR A 289 7.53 4.48 15.47
CA THR A 289 7.17 4.59 16.88
C THR A 289 6.36 5.86 17.13
N LEU A 290 5.74 6.01 18.29
CA LEU A 290 5.08 7.28 18.67
C LEU A 290 6.07 8.46 18.65
N ASN A 291 7.29 8.26 19.16
CA ASN A 291 8.35 9.27 19.09
C ASN A 291 8.79 9.58 17.65
N GLY A 292 8.82 8.55 16.77
CA GLY A 292 9.07 8.76 15.33
C GLY A 292 7.96 9.60 14.68
N LEU A 293 6.70 9.36 15.08
CA LEU A 293 5.58 10.17 14.59
C LEU A 293 5.57 11.59 15.19
N ASP A 294 6.09 11.81 16.42
CA ASP A 294 6.29 13.16 16.95
C ASP A 294 7.29 13.96 16.09
N TRP A 295 8.39 13.35 15.69
CA TRP A 295 9.32 13.98 14.76
C TRP A 295 8.73 14.14 13.34
N LEU A 296 7.96 13.16 12.86
CA LEU A 296 7.30 13.27 11.57
C LEU A 296 6.29 14.44 11.54
N ALA A 297 5.71 14.82 12.69
CA ALA A 297 4.87 16.00 12.80
C ALA A 297 5.61 17.30 12.43
N GLU A 298 6.90 17.40 12.78
CA GLU A 298 7.75 18.54 12.38
C GLU A 298 7.98 18.55 10.86
N VAL A 299 8.16 17.35 10.25
CA VAL A 299 8.30 17.21 8.79
C VAL A 299 7.02 17.62 8.08
N VAL A 300 5.86 17.15 8.57
CA VAL A 300 4.55 17.51 8.01
C VAL A 300 4.30 19.01 8.11
N ALA A 301 4.61 19.62 9.24
CA ALA A 301 4.48 21.07 9.42
C ALA A 301 5.39 21.86 8.46
N ALA A 302 6.63 21.40 8.24
CA ALA A 302 7.55 22.01 7.28
C ALA A 302 7.11 21.78 5.82
N TYR A 303 6.46 20.65 5.52
CA TYR A 303 5.92 20.35 4.21
C TYR A 303 4.70 21.21 3.85
N ASP A 304 3.91 21.61 4.84
CA ASP A 304 2.70 22.43 4.66
C ASP A 304 2.97 23.94 4.71
N ALA A 305 4.21 24.36 5.03
CA ALA A 305 4.61 25.75 5.17
C ALA A 305 4.89 26.42 3.81
#